data_b3ae8c33856ba89d70f97cb20d5df534
#
_entry.id   b3ae8c33856ba89d70f97cb20d5df534
#
_cell.length_a   1.000
_cell.length_b   1.000
_cell.length_c   1.000
_cell.angle_alpha   90.00
_cell.angle_beta   90.00
_cell.angle_gamma   90.00
#
_symmetry.space_group_name_H-M   'P 1'
#
loop_
_entity.id
_entity.type
_entity.pdbx_description
1 polymer ?
#
loop_
_entity_poly.entity_id
_entity_poly.type
_entity_poly.pdbx_seq_one_letter_code
_entity_poly.pdbx_strand_id
1 'polypeptide(L)'
;MKAIFEDGIATGQATFEAAAPSWKQWDGAHFGGLVAEDDDEVVGWTALTRYSSRPSYAGVAEESVYVAARARRGGIGRRLLAAQIERSEQAGIWTVQAGIFPENRPSVALHLALGFRLVGVRERLGRMENGNWRNVLLLERRSEVIR
;
A
#
# COMPACT_ATOMS: atom_id res chain seq x y z
N MET A 1 5.58 -13.72 -0.05
CA MET A 1 5.29 -12.35 0.43
C MET A 1 6.55 -11.65 0.97
N LYS A 2 7.29 -12.25 1.92
CA LYS A 2 8.50 -11.62 2.50
C LYS A 2 9.52 -11.18 1.43
N ALA A 3 9.90 -12.06 0.51
CA ALA A 3 10.84 -11.74 -0.57
C ALA A 3 10.36 -10.56 -1.45
N ILE A 4 9.05 -10.45 -1.68
CA ILE A 4 8.46 -9.34 -2.45
C ILE A 4 8.59 -8.02 -1.71
N PHE A 5 8.42 -8.03 -0.38
CA PHE A 5 8.64 -6.86 0.46
C PHE A 5 10.13 -6.46 0.47
N GLU A 6 11.03 -7.44 0.54
CA GLU A 6 12.48 -7.24 0.43
C GLU A 6 12.88 -6.64 -0.93
N ASP A 7 12.25 -7.09 -2.03
CA ASP A 7 12.39 -6.45 -3.34
C ASP A 7 12.01 -4.96 -3.32
N GLY A 8 10.93 -4.64 -2.61
CA GLY A 8 10.48 -3.25 -2.40
C GLY A 8 11.50 -2.44 -1.60
N ILE A 9 12.01 -2.98 -0.50
CA ILE A 9 13.06 -2.34 0.31
C ILE A 9 14.28 -2.05 -0.54
N ALA A 10 14.71 -3.00 -1.35
CA ALA A 10 15.89 -2.88 -2.21
C ALA A 10 15.79 -1.72 -3.23
N THR A 11 14.59 -1.29 -3.60
CA THR A 11 14.42 -0.13 -4.49
C THR A 11 14.78 1.19 -3.83
N GLY A 12 14.71 1.26 -2.48
CA GLY A 12 14.82 2.50 -1.72
C GLY A 12 13.63 3.47 -1.92
N GLN A 13 12.59 3.05 -2.64
CA GLN A 13 11.46 3.89 -3.04
C GLN A 13 10.09 3.43 -2.54
N ALA A 14 10.04 2.30 -1.82
CA ALA A 14 8.77 1.68 -1.45
C ALA A 14 8.39 1.86 0.01
N THR A 15 9.35 1.95 0.92
CA THR A 15 9.11 1.95 2.36
C THR A 15 10.25 2.57 3.13
N PHE A 16 9.98 3.02 4.36
CA PHE A 16 10.99 3.41 5.35
C PHE A 16 11.65 2.21 6.02
N GLU A 17 11.03 1.03 5.96
CA GLU A 17 11.53 -0.16 6.61
C GLU A 17 12.87 -0.61 6.02
N ALA A 18 13.81 -0.96 6.89
CA ALA A 18 15.12 -1.47 6.51
C ALA A 18 15.14 -3.00 6.36
N ALA A 19 14.18 -3.69 6.96
CA ALA A 19 14.04 -5.13 6.93
C ALA A 19 12.57 -5.55 6.90
N ALA A 20 12.28 -6.69 6.29
CA ALA A 20 10.95 -7.25 6.31
C ALA A 20 10.59 -7.74 7.72
N PRO A 21 9.37 -7.46 8.21
CA PRO A 21 8.91 -7.96 9.50
C PRO A 21 8.77 -9.49 9.47
N SER A 22 8.72 -10.11 10.65
CA SER A 22 8.30 -11.51 10.74
C SER A 22 6.84 -11.67 10.32
N TRP A 23 6.45 -12.90 9.91
CA TRP A 23 5.06 -13.18 9.54
C TRP A 23 4.09 -12.79 10.68
N LYS A 24 4.42 -13.13 11.92
CA LYS A 24 3.59 -12.81 13.09
C LYS A 24 3.38 -11.30 13.28
N GLN A 25 4.43 -10.51 13.07
CA GLN A 25 4.34 -9.05 13.15
C GLN A 25 3.50 -8.49 12.01
N TRP A 26 3.73 -9.00 10.79
CA TRP A 26 3.00 -8.57 9.62
C TRP A 26 1.52 -8.92 9.72
N ASP A 27 1.19 -10.16 10.04
CA ASP A 27 -0.19 -10.66 10.16
C ASP A 27 -0.97 -9.94 11.27
N GLY A 28 -0.31 -9.67 12.40
CA GLY A 28 -0.91 -8.91 13.50
C GLY A 28 -1.20 -7.43 13.19
N ALA A 29 -0.49 -6.84 12.22
CA ALA A 29 -0.66 -5.43 11.85
C ALA A 29 -1.63 -5.22 10.67
N HIS A 30 -1.86 -6.26 9.86
CA HIS A 30 -2.59 -6.16 8.60
C HIS A 30 -3.90 -6.95 8.61
N PHE A 31 -4.81 -6.55 7.75
CA PHE A 31 -6.06 -7.26 7.47
C PHE A 31 -6.42 -7.14 5.98
N GLY A 32 -7.41 -7.93 5.54
CA GLY A 32 -7.92 -7.87 4.17
C GLY A 32 -6.89 -8.22 3.10
N GLY A 33 -5.90 -9.04 3.43
CA GLY A 33 -4.82 -9.39 2.51
C GLY A 33 -5.30 -10.12 1.25
N LEU A 34 -4.73 -9.75 0.11
CA LEU A 34 -4.89 -10.40 -1.18
C LEU A 34 -3.52 -10.71 -1.78
N VAL A 35 -3.42 -11.81 -2.50
CA VAL A 35 -2.21 -12.18 -3.24
C VAL A 35 -2.52 -12.36 -4.72
N ALA A 36 -1.54 -12.08 -5.56
CA ALA A 36 -1.53 -12.47 -6.97
C ALA A 36 -0.57 -13.64 -7.14
N GLU A 37 -0.99 -14.65 -7.85
CA GLU A 37 -0.20 -15.85 -8.16
C GLU A 37 0.00 -15.98 -9.66
N ASP A 38 1.17 -16.46 -10.04
CA ASP A 38 1.55 -16.81 -11.40
C ASP A 38 2.34 -18.12 -11.33
N ASP A 39 1.90 -19.15 -12.05
CA ASP A 39 2.48 -20.50 -12.02
C ASP A 39 2.70 -21.05 -10.59
N ASP A 40 1.67 -20.94 -9.73
CA ASP A 40 1.69 -21.36 -8.33
C ASP A 40 2.67 -20.58 -7.42
N GLU A 41 3.23 -19.50 -7.91
CA GLU A 41 4.07 -18.62 -7.11
C GLU A 41 3.39 -17.27 -6.83
N VAL A 42 3.49 -16.81 -5.58
CA VAL A 42 3.02 -15.47 -5.22
C VAL A 42 3.94 -14.42 -5.86
N VAL A 43 3.37 -13.58 -6.71
CA VAL A 43 4.08 -12.52 -7.44
C VAL A 43 3.70 -11.10 -7.00
N GLY A 44 2.73 -10.98 -6.13
CA GLY A 44 2.33 -9.70 -5.56
C GLY A 44 1.36 -9.87 -4.41
N TRP A 45 1.21 -8.83 -3.62
CA TRP A 45 0.25 -8.79 -2.51
C TRP A 45 -0.20 -7.36 -2.22
N THR A 46 -1.37 -7.25 -1.63
CA THR A 46 -1.89 -6.03 -1.03
C THR A 46 -2.53 -6.35 0.31
N ALA A 47 -2.53 -5.41 1.22
CA ALA A 47 -3.17 -5.53 2.52
C ALA A 47 -3.52 -4.14 3.07
N LEU A 48 -4.35 -4.13 4.10
CA LEU A 48 -4.78 -2.93 4.80
C LEU A 48 -4.24 -2.92 6.23
N THR A 49 -3.93 -1.73 6.72
CA THR A 49 -3.71 -1.46 8.14
C THR A 49 -4.75 -0.47 8.65
N ARG A 50 -5.09 -0.55 9.94
CA ARG A 50 -6.03 0.39 10.54
C ARG A 50 -5.40 1.77 10.64
N TYR A 51 -6.16 2.78 10.23
CA TYR A 51 -5.75 4.18 10.37
C TYR A 51 -5.72 4.63 11.83
N SER A 52 -6.71 4.20 12.62
CA SER A 52 -6.89 4.64 14.01
C SER A 52 -7.69 3.62 14.80
N SER A 53 -7.49 3.59 16.13
CA SER A 53 -8.32 2.81 17.06
C SER A 53 -9.62 3.52 17.45
N ARG A 54 -9.81 4.78 17.06
CA ARG A 54 -10.99 5.57 17.38
C ARG A 54 -12.19 5.09 16.55
N PRO A 55 -13.36 4.80 17.17
CA PRO A 55 -14.54 4.29 16.47
C PRO A 55 -14.99 5.18 15.29
N SER A 56 -14.84 6.50 15.40
CA SER A 56 -15.18 7.46 14.33
C SER A 56 -14.38 7.26 13.03
N TYR A 57 -13.26 6.57 13.10
CA TYR A 57 -12.41 6.23 11.95
C TYR A 57 -12.40 4.73 11.62
N ALA A 58 -13.39 3.99 12.09
CA ALA A 58 -13.45 2.53 11.91
C ALA A 58 -13.42 2.09 10.43
N GLY A 59 -13.93 2.92 9.53
CA GLY A 59 -13.91 2.67 8.08
C GLY A 59 -12.78 3.38 7.34
N VAL A 60 -11.70 3.76 8.02
CA VAL A 60 -10.51 4.33 7.39
C VAL A 60 -9.35 3.35 7.49
N ALA A 61 -8.70 3.06 6.37
CA ALA A 61 -7.56 2.16 6.32
C ALA A 61 -6.45 2.72 5.43
N GLU A 62 -5.23 2.30 5.71
CA GLU A 62 -4.07 2.53 4.83
C GLU A 62 -3.75 1.24 4.08
N GLU A 63 -3.57 1.35 2.77
CA GLU A 63 -3.24 0.21 1.94
C GLU A 63 -1.74 0.12 1.67
N SER A 64 -1.30 -1.10 1.39
CA SER A 64 0.02 -1.40 0.87
C SER A 64 -0.12 -2.36 -0.30
N VAL A 65 0.59 -2.09 -1.39
CA VAL A 65 0.66 -2.96 -2.57
C VAL A 65 2.11 -3.16 -2.98
N TYR A 66 2.48 -4.41 -3.17
CA TYR A 66 3.83 -4.82 -3.54
C TYR A 66 3.79 -5.86 -4.65
N VAL A 67 4.64 -5.72 -5.65
CA VAL A 67 4.78 -6.64 -6.77
C VAL A 67 6.24 -7.07 -6.88
N ALA A 68 6.46 -8.38 -7.05
CA ALA A 68 7.78 -8.95 -7.26
C ALA A 68 8.49 -8.26 -8.43
N ALA A 69 9.80 -8.01 -8.30
CA ALA A 69 10.59 -7.30 -9.32
C ALA A 69 10.42 -7.92 -10.72
N ARG A 70 10.42 -9.25 -10.80
CA ARG A 70 10.25 -10.02 -12.05
C ARG A 70 8.87 -9.90 -12.70
N ALA A 71 7.87 -9.51 -11.92
CA ALA A 71 6.47 -9.44 -12.35
C ALA A 71 5.95 -7.99 -12.51
N ARG A 72 6.80 -7.01 -12.36
CA ARG A 72 6.44 -5.59 -12.55
C ARG A 72 6.13 -5.31 -14.01
N ARG A 73 5.32 -4.25 -14.26
CA ARG A 73 4.87 -3.79 -15.58
C ARG A 73 3.89 -4.75 -16.28
N GLY A 74 3.45 -5.83 -15.63
CA GLY A 74 2.46 -6.77 -16.16
C GLY A 74 1.00 -6.46 -15.74
N GLY A 75 0.75 -5.32 -15.11
CA GLY A 75 -0.58 -4.94 -14.64
C GLY A 75 -1.03 -5.60 -13.33
N ILE A 76 -0.16 -6.36 -12.67
CA ILE A 76 -0.48 -7.07 -11.41
C ILE A 76 -0.83 -6.08 -10.29
N GLY A 77 -0.05 -5.01 -10.12
CA GLY A 77 -0.32 -3.98 -9.12
C GLY A 77 -1.69 -3.33 -9.32
N ARG A 78 -2.07 -3.05 -10.56
CA ARG A 78 -3.39 -2.51 -10.91
C ARG A 78 -4.52 -3.47 -10.54
N ARG A 79 -4.38 -4.75 -10.85
CA ARG A 79 -5.37 -5.79 -10.53
C ARG A 79 -5.51 -5.97 -9.02
N LEU A 80 -4.39 -6.04 -8.31
CA LEU A 80 -4.37 -6.14 -6.85
C LEU A 80 -5.06 -4.95 -6.19
N LEU A 81 -4.68 -3.73 -6.55
CA LEU A 81 -5.23 -2.53 -5.95
C LEU A 81 -6.72 -2.36 -6.29
N ALA A 82 -7.13 -2.66 -7.51
CA ALA A 82 -8.55 -2.64 -7.89
C ALA A 82 -9.38 -3.64 -7.07
N ALA A 83 -8.90 -4.87 -6.92
CA ALA A 83 -9.56 -5.88 -6.10
C ALA A 83 -9.58 -5.50 -4.60
N GLN A 84 -8.51 -4.87 -4.11
CA GLN A 84 -8.45 -4.38 -2.73
C GLN A 84 -9.47 -3.27 -2.48
N ILE A 85 -9.64 -2.34 -3.41
CA ILE A 85 -10.65 -1.28 -3.32
C ILE A 85 -12.05 -1.89 -3.20
N GLU A 86 -12.41 -2.79 -4.10
CA GLU A 86 -13.71 -3.46 -4.07
C GLU A 86 -13.94 -4.20 -2.75
N ARG A 87 -12.96 -4.97 -2.31
CA ARG A 87 -13.04 -5.73 -1.07
C ARG A 87 -13.10 -4.83 0.17
N SER A 88 -12.41 -3.71 0.16
CA SER A 88 -12.47 -2.74 1.25
C SER A 88 -13.86 -2.12 1.39
N GLU A 89 -14.52 -1.79 0.28
CA GLU A 89 -15.90 -1.29 0.26
C GLU A 89 -16.88 -2.34 0.82
N GLN A 90 -16.75 -3.60 0.42
CA GLN A 90 -17.54 -4.71 0.97
C GLN A 90 -17.34 -4.91 2.48
N ALA A 91 -16.15 -4.60 2.99
CA ALA A 91 -15.80 -4.66 4.41
C ALA A 91 -16.19 -3.41 5.21
N GLY A 92 -16.87 -2.43 4.59
CA GLY A 92 -17.29 -1.20 5.25
C GLY A 92 -16.21 -0.13 5.38
N ILE A 93 -15.11 -0.25 4.63
CA ILE A 93 -14.07 0.77 4.57
C ILE A 93 -14.49 1.87 3.61
N TRP A 94 -14.76 3.06 4.13
CA TRP A 94 -15.21 4.20 3.33
C TRP A 94 -14.09 5.08 2.81
N THR A 95 -12.89 5.01 3.40
CA THR A 95 -11.72 5.73 2.92
C THR A 95 -10.49 4.85 2.97
N VAL A 96 -9.82 4.71 1.84
CA VAL A 96 -8.51 4.06 1.74
C VAL A 96 -7.47 5.13 1.44
N GLN A 97 -6.42 5.18 2.24
CA GLN A 97 -5.29 6.09 2.01
C GLN A 97 -4.02 5.32 1.66
N ALA A 98 -3.08 6.02 1.04
CA ALA A 98 -1.75 5.53 0.71
C ALA A 98 -0.70 6.62 0.97
N GLY A 99 0.39 6.25 1.62
CA GLY A 99 1.58 7.06 1.73
C GLY A 99 2.61 6.62 0.68
N ILE A 100 3.02 7.51 -0.22
CA ILE A 100 3.88 7.17 -1.35
C ILE A 100 5.03 8.18 -1.41
N PHE A 101 6.26 7.69 -1.56
CA PHE A 101 7.38 8.57 -1.85
C PHE A 101 7.18 9.27 -3.20
N PRO A 102 7.44 10.59 -3.30
CA PRO A 102 7.24 11.34 -4.55
C PRO A 102 8.01 10.77 -5.74
N GLU A 103 9.15 10.13 -5.47
CA GLU A 103 10.02 9.53 -6.46
C GLU A 103 9.48 8.19 -6.99
N ASN A 104 8.57 7.55 -6.26
CA ASN A 104 7.90 6.33 -6.70
C ASN A 104 6.78 6.65 -7.69
N ARG A 105 7.15 7.17 -8.85
CA ARG A 105 6.22 7.61 -9.90
C ARG A 105 5.26 6.52 -10.38
N PRO A 106 5.70 5.26 -10.56
CA PRO A 106 4.77 4.20 -10.97
C PRO A 106 3.63 3.98 -9.96
N SER A 107 3.93 4.01 -8.66
CA SER A 107 2.93 3.88 -7.61
C SER A 107 1.97 5.08 -7.59
N VAL A 108 2.48 6.30 -7.70
CA VAL A 108 1.64 7.51 -7.80
C VAL A 108 0.68 7.40 -8.99
N ALA A 109 1.19 7.06 -10.17
CA ALA A 109 0.37 6.93 -11.37
C ALA A 109 -0.70 5.83 -11.23
N LEU A 110 -0.35 4.69 -10.63
CA LEU A 110 -1.25 3.58 -10.36
C LEU A 110 -2.43 4.03 -9.49
N HIS A 111 -2.15 4.70 -8.40
CA HIS A 111 -3.19 5.16 -7.45
C HIS A 111 -4.11 6.22 -8.09
N LEU A 112 -3.53 7.21 -8.77
CA LEU A 112 -4.32 8.22 -9.49
C LEU A 112 -5.24 7.58 -10.56
N ALA A 113 -4.74 6.57 -11.28
CA ALA A 113 -5.52 5.86 -12.30
C ALA A 113 -6.70 5.07 -11.70
N LEU A 114 -6.66 4.71 -10.42
CA LEU A 114 -7.71 3.99 -9.70
C LEU A 114 -8.57 4.87 -8.79
N GLY A 115 -8.56 6.19 -9.03
CA GLY A 115 -9.47 7.13 -8.39
C GLY A 115 -8.98 7.68 -7.04
N PHE A 116 -7.73 7.47 -6.69
CA PHE A 116 -7.11 8.20 -5.58
C PHE A 116 -6.86 9.65 -5.99
N ARG A 117 -6.94 10.55 -5.03
CA ARG A 117 -6.57 11.95 -5.19
C ARG A 117 -5.39 12.30 -4.29
N LEU A 118 -4.57 13.25 -4.71
CA LEU A 118 -3.52 13.81 -3.86
C LEU A 118 -4.16 14.72 -2.80
N VAL A 119 -3.95 14.38 -1.53
CA VAL A 119 -4.34 15.23 -0.39
C VAL A 119 -3.29 16.30 -0.15
N GLY A 120 -2.02 15.92 -0.17
CA GLY A 120 -0.91 16.83 0.01
C GLY A 120 0.43 16.13 0.15
N VAL A 121 1.46 16.94 0.35
CA VAL A 121 2.84 16.50 0.61
C VAL A 121 3.13 16.64 2.08
N ARG A 122 3.56 15.57 2.71
CA ARG A 122 4.04 15.57 4.11
C ARG A 122 5.56 15.70 4.09
N GLU A 123 6.04 16.92 4.32
CA GLU A 123 7.46 17.21 4.24
C GLU A 123 8.23 16.56 5.38
N ARG A 124 9.33 15.89 5.04
CA ARG A 124 10.25 15.23 5.99
C ARG A 124 9.51 14.39 7.04
N LEU A 125 8.50 13.64 6.59
CA LEU A 125 7.63 12.87 7.48
C LEU A 125 8.39 11.76 8.21
N GLY A 126 9.32 11.12 7.53
CA GLY A 126 10.09 10.00 8.06
C GLY A 126 11.57 10.09 7.70
N ARG A 127 12.36 9.33 8.42
CA ARG A 127 13.80 9.27 8.26
C ARG A 127 14.22 7.85 7.89
N MET A 128 14.98 7.73 6.82
CA MET A 128 15.57 6.45 6.40
C MET A 128 16.69 6.02 7.37
N GLU A 129 17.02 4.75 7.38
CA GLU A 129 18.10 4.19 8.19
C GLU A 129 19.44 4.91 7.95
N ASN A 130 19.71 5.32 6.70
CA ASN A 130 20.90 6.10 6.33
C ASN A 130 20.89 7.55 6.81
N GLY A 131 19.84 7.96 7.55
CA GLY A 131 19.69 9.29 8.11
C GLY A 131 19.00 10.31 7.22
N ASN A 132 18.69 9.98 5.98
CA ASN A 132 18.03 10.90 5.05
C ASN A 132 16.54 11.06 5.37
N TRP A 133 16.08 12.30 5.43
CA TRP A 133 14.66 12.61 5.54
C TRP A 133 13.96 12.44 4.20
N ARG A 134 12.72 11.93 4.25
CA ARG A 134 11.90 11.74 3.06
C ARG A 134 10.53 12.42 3.21
N ASN A 135 10.10 13.02 2.12
CA ASN A 135 8.74 13.49 1.96
C ASN A 135 7.83 12.29 1.61
N VAL A 136 6.57 12.39 2.00
CA VAL A 136 5.55 11.39 1.65
C VAL A 136 4.34 12.12 1.05
N LEU A 137 3.92 11.68 -0.12
CA LEU A 137 2.63 12.06 -0.67
C LEU A 137 1.53 11.30 0.07
N LEU A 138 0.53 12.02 0.55
CA LEU A 138 -0.70 11.40 1.05
C LEU A 138 -1.73 11.41 -0.07
N LEU A 139 -2.13 10.22 -0.51
CA LEU A 139 -3.23 10.01 -1.43
C LEU A 139 -4.38 9.32 -0.70
N GLU A 140 -5.60 9.59 -1.11
CA GLU A 140 -6.77 8.91 -0.58
C GLU A 140 -7.81 8.65 -1.65
N ARG A 141 -8.60 7.60 -1.45
CA ARG A 141 -9.80 7.30 -2.23
C ARG A 141 -10.98 7.18 -1.28
N ARG A 142 -11.99 8.03 -1.46
CA ARG A 142 -13.28 7.93 -0.77
C ARG A 142 -14.20 7.01 -1.57
N SER A 143 -14.81 6.04 -0.91
CA SER A 143 -15.82 5.18 -1.54
C SER A 143 -17.00 6.01 -2.05
N GLU A 144 -17.47 5.67 -3.23
CA GLU A 144 -18.68 6.26 -3.83
C GLU A 144 -19.96 5.47 -3.46
N VAL A 145 -19.80 4.25 -2.96
CA VAL A 145 -20.92 3.36 -2.61
C VAL A 145 -21.28 3.43 -1.13
N ILE A 146 -20.34 3.72 -0.25
CA ILE A 146 -20.58 3.91 1.18
C ILE A 146 -20.83 5.39 1.44
N ARG A 147 -22.07 5.73 1.77
CA ARG A 147 -22.54 7.11 2.03
C ARG A 147 -22.65 7.41 3.51
#